data_448323b8b2e1ddb359a89dd894d70657
#
_entry.id   448323b8b2e1ddb359a89dd894d70657
#
_cell.length_a   1.000
_cell.length_b   1.000
_cell.length_c   1.000
_cell.angle_alpha   90.00
_cell.angle_beta   90.00
_cell.angle_gamma   90.00
#
_symmetry.space_group_name_H-M   'P 1'
#
loop_
_entity.id
_entity.type
_entity.pdbx_description
1 polymer ?
#
loop_
_entity_poly.entity_id
_entity_poly.type
_entity_poly.pdbx_seq_one_letter_code
_entity_poly.pdbx_strand_id
1 'polypeptide(L)'
;MVIKDGLKRLYVGKLVRDPEFSTFGSKGYPKMRTAISYGDEGIINVDALFQAVDAWHGLKKGDFVIVSGTLKSYEAKDGNKKWYLEADFVTADLSTIYRRFAEQQPPKDISGFKEITDDDLPFD
;
A
#
# COMPACT_ATOMS: atom_id res chain seq x y z
N MET A 1 -4.56 -12.12 -0.10
CA MET A 1 -5.88 -12.33 -0.71
C MET A 1 -5.96 -11.58 -2.04
N VAL A 2 -6.59 -12.18 -3.01
CA VAL A 2 -6.82 -11.53 -4.31
C VAL A 2 -8.26 -11.78 -4.76
N ILE A 3 -8.91 -10.75 -5.26
CA ILE A 3 -10.22 -10.83 -5.91
C ILE A 3 -10.03 -10.54 -7.38
N LYS A 4 -10.57 -11.41 -8.23
CA LYS A 4 -10.35 -11.38 -9.69
C LYS A 4 -11.67 -11.17 -10.41
N ASP A 5 -11.66 -10.22 -11.34
CA ASP A 5 -12.74 -9.99 -12.31
C ASP A 5 -12.10 -9.72 -13.67
N GLY A 6 -11.83 -10.79 -14.42
CA GLY A 6 -11.04 -10.69 -15.63
C GLY A 6 -9.64 -10.15 -15.35
N LEU A 7 -9.27 -9.07 -16.04
CA LEU A 7 -7.99 -8.39 -15.80
C LEU A 7 -8.05 -7.39 -14.66
N LYS A 8 -9.22 -7.09 -14.15
CA LYS A 8 -9.36 -6.25 -12.96
C LYS A 8 -9.07 -7.08 -11.74
N ARG A 9 -8.28 -6.51 -10.84
CA ARG A 9 -7.79 -7.22 -9.64
C ARG A 9 -7.88 -6.34 -8.42
N LEU A 10 -8.18 -6.95 -7.30
CA LEU A 10 -8.04 -6.33 -5.99
C LEU A 10 -7.15 -7.23 -5.15
N TYR A 11 -6.04 -6.68 -4.68
CA TYR A 11 -5.10 -7.39 -3.82
C TYR A 11 -5.14 -6.84 -2.41
N VAL A 12 -5.11 -7.73 -1.45
CA VAL A 12 -4.92 -7.38 -0.04
C VAL A 12 -3.64 -8.07 0.39
N GLY A 13 -2.67 -7.28 0.77
CA GLY A 13 -1.37 -7.83 1.11
C GLY A 13 -0.43 -6.81 1.73
N LYS A 14 0.82 -7.20 1.78
CA LYS A 14 1.87 -6.48 2.47
C LYS A 14 2.92 -6.01 1.48
N LEU A 15 3.33 -4.75 1.59
CA LEU A 15 4.42 -4.24 0.77
C LEU A 15 5.71 -4.96 1.14
N VAL A 16 6.38 -5.54 0.15
CA VAL A 16 7.64 -6.26 0.36
C VAL A 16 8.86 -5.38 0.16
N ARG A 17 8.66 -4.17 -0.34
CA ARG A 17 9.71 -3.15 -0.47
C ARG A 17 9.08 -1.77 -0.43
N ASP A 18 9.89 -0.76 -0.15
CA ASP A 18 9.42 0.62 -0.16
C ASP A 18 9.00 1.02 -1.58
N PRO A 19 7.94 1.81 -1.73
CA PRO A 19 7.59 2.37 -3.03
C PRO A 19 8.74 3.22 -3.58
N GLU A 20 9.10 2.99 -4.84
CA GLU A 20 10.10 3.76 -5.54
C GLU A 20 9.42 4.76 -6.46
N PHE A 21 9.73 6.05 -6.28
CA PHE A 21 9.14 7.11 -7.06
C PHE A 21 10.12 7.58 -8.11
N SER A 22 9.62 7.76 -9.33
CA SER A 22 10.41 8.20 -10.47
C SER A 22 9.52 8.99 -11.43
N THR A 23 10.06 9.32 -12.58
CA THR A 23 9.30 9.98 -13.64
C THR A 23 9.47 9.20 -14.95
N PHE A 24 8.54 9.42 -15.86
CA PHE A 24 8.61 8.81 -17.19
C PHE A 24 8.12 9.81 -18.24
N GLY A 25 8.53 9.54 -19.47
CA GLY A 25 8.17 10.39 -20.59
C GLY A 25 8.98 11.69 -20.63
N SER A 26 8.89 12.41 -21.75
CA SER A 26 9.59 13.67 -21.95
C SER A 26 9.11 14.80 -21.04
N LYS A 27 7.85 14.70 -20.59
CA LYS A 27 7.25 15.70 -19.69
C LYS A 27 7.45 15.39 -18.21
N GLY A 28 8.09 14.28 -17.86
CA GLY A 28 8.37 13.94 -16.48
C GLY A 28 7.14 13.55 -15.67
N TYR A 29 6.27 12.74 -16.21
CA TYR A 29 5.09 12.27 -15.50
C TYR A 29 5.47 11.39 -14.31
N PRO A 30 4.74 11.50 -13.19
CA PRO A 30 5.05 10.69 -12.00
C PRO A 30 4.78 9.21 -12.21
N LYS A 31 5.64 8.38 -11.61
CA LYS A 31 5.55 6.94 -11.62
C LYS A 31 6.00 6.37 -10.29
N MET A 32 5.35 5.29 -9.85
CA MET A 32 5.72 4.56 -8.65
C MET A 32 5.82 3.07 -8.97
N ARG A 33 6.80 2.39 -8.38
CA ARG A 33 6.96 0.94 -8.44
C ARG A 33 7.15 0.35 -7.07
N THR A 34 6.48 -0.77 -6.83
CA THR A 34 6.66 -1.56 -5.64
C THR A 34 6.23 -3.00 -5.90
N ALA A 35 6.14 -3.81 -4.85
CA ALA A 35 5.65 -5.17 -4.94
C ALA A 35 4.88 -5.52 -3.67
N ILE A 36 3.88 -6.39 -3.82
CA ILE A 36 2.98 -6.80 -2.75
C ILE A 36 3.02 -8.31 -2.64
N SER A 37 3.15 -8.81 -1.40
CA SER A 37 2.92 -10.21 -1.07
C SER A 37 1.46 -10.35 -0.64
N TYR A 38 0.70 -11.16 -1.36
CA TYR A 38 -0.73 -11.33 -1.10
C TYR A 38 -1.04 -12.71 -0.50
N GLY A 39 -0.19 -13.15 0.40
CA GLY A 39 -0.30 -14.42 1.10
C GLY A 39 0.51 -15.50 0.43
N ASP A 40 0.10 -16.75 0.63
CA ASP A 40 0.79 -17.92 0.07
C ASP A 40 0.70 -17.98 -1.46
N GLU A 41 -0.17 -17.16 -2.05
CA GLU A 41 -0.38 -17.12 -3.49
C GLU A 41 0.75 -16.46 -4.25
N GLY A 42 1.56 -15.64 -3.59
CA GLY A 42 2.75 -15.07 -4.24
C GLY A 42 2.95 -13.58 -4.05
N ILE A 43 3.78 -13.04 -4.92
CA ILE A 43 4.16 -11.63 -4.95
C ILE A 43 3.84 -11.09 -6.34
N ILE A 44 3.29 -9.89 -6.38
CA ILE A 44 3.04 -9.19 -7.64
C ILE A 44 3.70 -7.82 -7.65
N ASN A 45 4.31 -7.47 -8.77
CA ASN A 45 4.82 -6.12 -9.00
C ASN A 45 3.66 -5.18 -9.26
N VAL A 46 3.76 -3.97 -8.71
CA VAL A 46 2.71 -2.95 -8.81
C VAL A 46 3.33 -1.66 -9.33
N ASP A 47 2.73 -1.12 -10.36
CA ASP A 47 3.06 0.20 -10.89
C ASP A 47 1.88 1.14 -10.66
N ALA A 48 2.16 2.41 -10.43
CA ALA A 48 1.16 3.47 -10.45
C ALA A 48 1.66 4.62 -11.31
N LEU A 49 0.76 5.25 -12.02
CA LEU A 49 1.08 6.33 -12.96
C LEU A 49 0.19 7.53 -12.69
N PHE A 50 0.71 8.73 -12.99
CA PHE A 50 -0.05 9.97 -12.93
C PHE A 50 -0.62 10.22 -11.52
N GLN A 51 -1.91 10.48 -11.44
CA GLN A 51 -2.57 10.82 -10.17
C GLN A 51 -2.59 9.66 -9.18
N ALA A 52 -2.54 8.43 -9.69
CA ALA A 52 -2.53 7.25 -8.82
C ALA A 52 -1.26 7.13 -7.97
N VAL A 53 -0.20 7.86 -8.31
CA VAL A 53 1.06 7.86 -7.56
C VAL A 53 0.89 8.51 -6.18
N ASP A 54 0.04 9.53 -6.07
CA ASP A 54 -0.04 10.36 -4.88
C ASP A 54 -0.40 9.56 -3.62
N ALA A 55 -1.27 8.58 -3.74
CA ALA A 55 -1.72 7.79 -2.60
C ALA A 55 -0.64 6.87 -2.02
N TRP A 56 0.46 6.68 -2.74
CA TRP A 56 1.56 5.81 -2.32
C TRP A 56 2.60 6.52 -1.45
N HIS A 57 2.56 7.85 -1.39
CA HIS A 57 3.45 8.61 -0.52
C HIS A 57 3.11 8.30 0.95
N GLY A 58 4.12 8.03 1.73
CA GLY A 58 3.95 7.66 3.12
C GLY A 58 3.77 6.17 3.38
N LEU A 59 3.56 5.36 2.34
CA LEU A 59 3.56 3.90 2.47
C LEU A 59 5.00 3.39 2.46
N LYS A 60 5.25 2.30 3.18
CA LYS A 60 6.59 1.73 3.32
C LYS A 60 6.53 0.21 3.41
N LYS A 61 7.68 -0.40 3.22
CA LYS A 61 7.84 -1.85 3.39
C LYS A 61 7.21 -2.31 4.71
N GLY A 62 6.42 -3.35 4.65
CA GLY A 62 5.75 -3.92 5.81
C GLY A 62 4.32 -3.42 6.00
N ASP A 63 3.91 -2.37 5.31
CA ASP A 63 2.54 -1.87 5.42
C ASP A 63 1.57 -2.82 4.73
N PHE A 64 0.44 -3.08 5.38
CA PHE A 64 -0.67 -3.80 4.78
C PHE A 64 -1.54 -2.84 4.00
N VAL A 65 -1.86 -3.22 2.76
CA VAL A 65 -2.57 -2.35 1.84
C VAL A 65 -3.65 -3.13 1.09
N ILE A 66 -4.63 -2.38 0.62
CA ILE A 66 -5.65 -2.85 -0.31
C ILE A 66 -5.42 -2.08 -1.60
N VAL A 67 -5.18 -2.81 -2.70
CA VAL A 67 -4.82 -2.21 -3.98
C VAL A 67 -5.75 -2.75 -5.05
N SER A 68 -6.34 -1.85 -5.82
CA SER A 68 -7.08 -2.24 -7.02
C SER A 68 -6.40 -1.73 -8.26
N GLY A 69 -6.60 -2.43 -9.36
CA GLY A 69 -6.03 -2.03 -10.63
C GLY A 69 -6.33 -3.02 -11.73
N THR A 70 -5.60 -2.87 -12.82
CA THR A 70 -5.71 -3.72 -13.99
C THR A 70 -4.42 -4.50 -14.18
N LEU A 71 -4.55 -5.80 -14.37
CA LEU A 71 -3.42 -6.67 -14.65
C LEU A 71 -2.94 -6.40 -16.06
N LYS A 72 -1.66 -6.10 -16.22
CA LYS A 72 -1.02 -5.84 -17.51
C LYS A 72 0.20 -6.71 -17.67
N SER A 73 0.63 -6.85 -18.91
CA SER A 73 1.80 -7.66 -19.22
C SER A 73 2.72 -6.94 -20.18
N TYR A 74 3.98 -7.33 -20.16
CA TYR A 74 4.98 -6.92 -21.13
C TYR A 74 5.88 -8.09 -21.45
N GLU A 75 6.50 -8.04 -22.61
CA GLU A 75 7.48 -9.04 -23.00
C GLU A 75 8.87 -8.60 -22.51
N ALA A 76 9.48 -9.43 -21.69
CA ALA A 76 10.84 -9.16 -21.19
C ALA A 76 11.88 -9.47 -22.26
N LYS A 77 13.12 -9.01 -22.04
CA LYS A 77 14.24 -9.22 -22.98
C LYS A 77 14.53 -10.70 -23.25
N ASP A 78 14.19 -11.57 -22.32
CA ASP A 78 14.35 -13.01 -22.46
C ASP A 78 13.22 -13.68 -23.24
N GLY A 79 12.27 -12.90 -23.75
CA GLY A 79 11.09 -13.40 -24.48
C GLY A 79 9.96 -13.86 -23.59
N ASN A 80 10.11 -13.87 -22.29
CA ASN A 80 9.06 -14.28 -21.37
C ASN A 80 8.09 -13.14 -21.10
N LYS A 81 6.82 -13.50 -20.98
CA LYS A 81 5.77 -12.56 -20.63
C LYS A 81 5.77 -12.33 -19.13
N LYS A 82 5.87 -11.08 -18.72
CA LYS A 82 5.83 -10.66 -17.32
C LYS A 82 4.54 -9.92 -17.04
N TRP A 83 3.98 -10.16 -15.85
CA TRP A 83 2.73 -9.55 -15.42
C TRP A 83 2.98 -8.59 -14.27
N TYR A 84 2.22 -7.51 -14.25
CA TYR A 84 2.23 -6.54 -13.17
C TYR A 84 0.85 -5.93 -13.03
N LEU A 85 0.58 -5.34 -11.87
CA LEU A 85 -0.66 -4.62 -11.62
C LEU A 85 -0.43 -3.13 -11.87
N GLU A 86 -1.21 -2.53 -12.76
CA GLU A 86 -1.27 -1.08 -12.85
C GLU A 86 -2.35 -0.61 -11.90
N ALA A 87 -1.94 -0.07 -10.76
CA ALA A 87 -2.84 0.32 -9.68
C ALA A 87 -3.56 1.63 -10.03
N ASP A 88 -4.84 1.65 -9.78
CA ASP A 88 -5.65 2.87 -9.85
C ASP A 88 -6.05 3.38 -8.47
N PHE A 89 -5.93 2.54 -7.45
CA PHE A 89 -6.31 2.88 -6.09
C PHE A 89 -5.50 2.07 -5.09
N VAL A 90 -5.11 2.72 -4.00
CA VAL A 90 -4.50 2.05 -2.86
C VAL A 90 -4.96 2.71 -1.57
N THR A 91 -5.16 1.90 -0.55
CA THR A 91 -5.36 2.39 0.81
C THR A 91 -4.63 1.47 1.79
N ALA A 92 -4.11 2.06 2.86
CA ALA A 92 -3.58 1.26 3.95
C ALA A 92 -4.75 0.57 4.67
N ASP A 93 -4.55 -0.67 5.09
CA ASP A 93 -5.57 -1.31 5.88
C ASP A 93 -5.58 -0.77 7.32
N LEU A 94 -6.59 -1.17 8.07
CA LEU A 94 -6.82 -0.64 9.40
C LEU A 94 -5.65 -0.92 10.35
N SER A 95 -5.01 -2.08 10.22
CA SER A 95 -3.89 -2.45 11.08
C SER A 95 -2.67 -1.55 10.86
N THR A 96 -2.40 -1.19 9.61
CA THR A 96 -1.32 -0.26 9.28
C THR A 96 -1.63 1.14 9.79
N ILE A 97 -2.86 1.61 9.62
CA ILE A 97 -3.28 2.93 10.12
C ILE A 97 -3.13 2.98 11.64
N TYR A 98 -3.58 1.96 12.32
CA TYR A 98 -3.50 1.87 13.77
C TYR A 98 -2.04 1.88 14.27
N ARG A 99 -1.19 1.09 13.63
CA ARG A 99 0.23 1.02 13.99
C ARG A 99 0.92 2.38 13.82
N ARG A 100 0.66 3.07 12.73
CA ARG A 100 1.23 4.40 12.50
C ARG A 100 0.76 5.41 13.50
N PHE A 101 -0.50 5.36 13.85
CA PHE A 101 -1.04 6.22 14.89
C PHE A 101 -0.31 6.01 16.22
N ALA A 102 -0.08 4.76 16.60
CA ALA A 102 0.64 4.43 17.82
C ALA A 102 2.11 4.90 17.77
N GLU A 103 2.77 4.77 16.62
CA GLU A 103 4.16 5.22 16.45
C GLU A 103 4.30 6.74 16.50
N GLN A 104 3.28 7.48 16.13
CA GLN A 104 3.29 8.94 16.12
C GLN A 104 2.99 9.55 17.47
N GLN A 105 2.50 8.76 18.41
CA GLN A 105 2.24 9.26 19.76
C GLN A 105 3.56 9.47 20.49
N PRO A 106 3.66 10.56 21.29
CA PRO A 106 4.85 10.73 22.12
C PRO A 106 4.97 9.57 23.10
N PRO A 107 6.22 9.22 23.53
CA PRO A 107 6.39 8.19 24.53
C PRO A 107 5.52 8.50 25.74
N LYS A 108 4.76 7.52 26.18
CA LYS A 108 3.90 7.70 27.34
C LYS A 108 4.77 7.82 28.58
N ASP A 109 4.70 8.97 29.20
CA ASP A 109 5.21 9.11 30.56
C ASP A 109 4.17 8.50 31.49
N ILE A 110 4.50 7.36 32.04
CA ILE A 110 3.56 6.62 32.90
C ILE A 110 3.14 7.48 34.10
N SER A 111 4.00 8.34 34.58
CA SER A 111 3.69 9.20 35.73
C SER A 111 2.66 10.27 35.38
N GLY A 112 2.59 10.66 34.09
CA GLY A 112 1.61 11.64 33.61
C GLY A 112 0.39 11.00 32.95
N PHE A 113 0.37 9.70 32.85
CA PHE A 113 -0.70 9.00 32.17
C PHE A 113 -1.91 8.84 33.08
N LYS A 114 -3.03 9.38 32.65
CA LYS A 114 -4.30 9.20 33.35
C LYS A 114 -5.08 8.12 32.67
N GLU A 115 -5.41 7.07 33.40
CA GLU A 115 -6.27 6.03 32.86
C GLU A 115 -7.67 6.60 32.60
N ILE A 116 -8.20 6.33 31.41
CA ILE A 116 -9.56 6.72 31.06
C ILE A 116 -10.52 5.79 31.77
N THR A 117 -11.37 6.37 32.63
CA THR A 117 -12.43 5.65 33.31
C THR A 117 -13.76 5.95 32.64
N ASP A 118 -14.79 5.22 33.02
CA ASP A 118 -16.13 5.46 32.50
C ASP A 118 -16.61 6.90 32.71
N ASP A 119 -16.15 7.53 33.78
CA ASP A 119 -16.49 8.92 34.09
C ASP A 119 -15.83 9.91 33.13
N ASP A 120 -14.73 9.52 32.51
CA ASP A 120 -13.99 10.37 31.57
C ASP A 120 -14.48 10.23 30.13
N LEU A 121 -15.35 9.28 29.86
CA LEU A 121 -15.88 9.06 28.53
C LEU A 121 -16.99 10.05 28.22
N PRO A 122 -17.05 10.59 26.97
CA PRO A 122 -18.07 11.55 26.58
C PRO A 122 -19.47 10.97 26.45
N PHE A 123 -19.58 9.66 26.51
CA PHE A 123 -20.86 8.94 26.45
C PHE A 123 -20.90 7.92 27.55
N ASP A 124 -21.94 7.91 28.29
CA ASP A 124 -22.20 6.95 29.37
C ASP A 124 -23.29 5.96 28.94
#